data_31984c61c23f3898ab308ba5f9f1d1ff
#
_entry.id   31984c61c23f3898ab308ba5f9f1d1ff
#
_cell.length_a   1.000
_cell.length_b   1.000
_cell.length_c   1.000
_cell.angle_alpha   90.00
_cell.angle_beta   90.00
_cell.angle_gamma   90.00
#
_symmetry.space_group_name_H-M   'P 1'
#
loop_
_entity.id
_entity.type
_entity.pdbx_description
1 polymer ?
#
loop_
_entity_poly.entity_id
_entity_poly.type
_entity_poly.pdbx_seq_one_letter_code
_entity_poly.pdbx_strand_id
1 'polypeptide(L)'
;MLDLSIIPTIFKWYCEIVGNCGLPERRAGSSFRQKFIFIILFLYSPSALAGGKIARGVRDILAGILGFKAPTGISNLYVNVTFNYNNYKDYRADIDYLYTEIVNRLKFKGLIN
;
A
#
# COMPACT_ATOMS: atom_id res chain seq x y z
N MET A 1 -9.74 8.49 -12.11
CA MET A 1 -9.30 7.38 -11.25
C MET A 1 -7.97 6.82 -11.75
N LEU A 2 -7.10 6.43 -10.84
CA LEU A 2 -5.82 5.87 -11.22
C LEU A 2 -5.98 4.50 -11.87
N ASP A 3 -5.19 4.25 -12.91
CA ASP A 3 -5.15 2.97 -13.57
C ASP A 3 -4.46 1.94 -12.65
N LEU A 4 -4.97 0.71 -12.64
CA LEU A 4 -4.36 -0.36 -11.85
C LEU A 4 -2.92 -0.64 -12.28
N SER A 5 -2.58 -0.38 -13.54
CA SER A 5 -1.23 -0.60 -14.05
C SER A 5 -0.18 0.31 -13.39
N ILE A 6 -0.60 1.34 -12.67
CA ILE A 6 0.30 2.24 -11.96
C ILE A 6 0.78 1.62 -10.63
N ILE A 7 0.09 0.63 -10.11
CA ILE A 7 0.43 0.05 -8.79
C ILE A 7 1.89 -0.45 -8.73
N PRO A 8 2.42 -1.15 -9.73
CA PRO A 8 3.83 -1.55 -9.69
C PRO A 8 4.78 -0.36 -9.63
N THR A 9 4.46 0.74 -10.32
CA THR A 9 5.26 1.96 -10.27
C THR A 9 5.21 2.58 -8.87
N ILE A 10 4.04 2.59 -8.26
CA ILE A 10 3.89 3.10 -6.89
C ILE A 10 4.72 2.24 -5.92
N PHE A 11 4.75 0.93 -6.13
CA PHE A 11 5.57 0.06 -5.30
C PHE A 11 7.05 0.38 -5.42
N LYS A 12 7.51 0.66 -6.64
CA LYS A 12 8.90 1.08 -6.87
C LYS A 12 9.21 2.35 -6.09
N TRP A 13 8.32 3.35 -6.16
CA TRP A 13 8.49 4.59 -5.41
C TRP A 13 8.47 4.36 -3.90
N TYR A 14 7.58 3.49 -3.45
CA TYR A 14 7.47 3.13 -2.04
C TYR A 14 8.80 2.57 -1.53
N CYS A 15 9.39 1.65 -2.27
CA CYS A 15 10.69 1.10 -1.94
C CYS A 15 11.78 2.18 -1.89
N GLU A 16 11.77 3.10 -2.86
CA GLU A 16 12.74 4.19 -2.90
C GLU A 16 12.61 5.11 -1.69
N ILE A 17 11.37 5.45 -1.33
CA ILE A 17 11.11 6.33 -0.19
C ILE A 17 11.53 5.67 1.12
N VAL A 18 11.27 4.39 1.26
CA VAL A 18 11.72 3.64 2.43
C VAL A 18 13.24 3.56 2.46
N GLY A 19 13.90 3.70 1.28
CA GLY A 19 15.34 3.77 1.21
C GLY A 19 16.07 2.45 1.30
N ASN A 20 15.37 1.35 1.10
CA ASN A 20 15.95 0.03 1.38
C ASN A 20 15.53 -1.04 0.39
N CYS A 21 15.34 -0.66 -0.88
CA CYS A 21 14.88 -1.59 -1.89
C CYS A 21 15.81 -2.77 -2.11
N GLY A 22 17.09 -2.62 -1.75
CA GLY A 22 18.09 -3.64 -1.96
C GLY A 22 18.12 -4.76 -0.92
N LEU A 23 17.21 -4.77 0.05
CA LEU A 23 17.18 -5.76 1.13
C LEU A 23 15.84 -6.49 1.15
N PRO A 24 15.61 -7.40 0.19
CA PRO A 24 14.29 -7.99 -0.02
C PRO A 24 13.75 -8.77 1.17
N GLU A 25 14.58 -9.51 1.91
CA GLU A 25 14.09 -10.26 3.06
C GLU A 25 13.48 -9.35 4.12
N ARG A 26 14.13 -8.25 4.40
CA ARG A 26 13.63 -7.29 5.38
C ARG A 26 12.44 -6.52 4.85
N ARG A 27 12.44 -6.23 3.55
CA ARG A 27 11.33 -5.52 2.91
C ARG A 27 10.11 -6.40 2.83
N ALA A 28 10.28 -7.71 2.84
CA ALA A 28 9.16 -8.64 2.86
C ALA A 28 8.54 -8.78 4.25
N GLY A 29 9.00 -8.03 5.23
CA GLY A 29 8.44 -8.05 6.57
C GLY A 29 7.00 -7.61 6.61
N SER A 30 6.28 -8.07 7.62
CA SER A 30 4.84 -7.83 7.74
C SER A 30 4.49 -6.34 7.77
N SER A 31 5.24 -5.56 8.54
CA SER A 31 4.97 -4.12 8.65
C SER A 31 5.15 -3.39 7.33
N PHE A 32 6.21 -3.73 6.57
CA PHE A 32 6.46 -3.15 5.25
C PHE A 32 5.29 -3.42 4.31
N ARG A 33 4.84 -4.68 4.26
CA ARG A 33 3.73 -5.08 3.40
C ARG A 33 2.42 -4.43 3.81
N GLN A 34 2.15 -4.38 5.10
CA GLN A 34 0.93 -3.79 5.64
C GLN A 34 0.80 -2.32 5.26
N LYS A 35 1.88 -1.56 5.42
CA LYS A 35 1.84 -0.13 5.11
C LYS A 35 1.58 0.12 3.63
N PHE A 36 2.21 -0.67 2.76
CA PHE A 36 1.97 -0.55 1.33
C PHE A 36 0.52 -0.88 0.98
N ILE A 37 0.00 -1.97 1.55
CA ILE A 37 -1.40 -2.36 1.34
C ILE A 37 -2.34 -1.22 1.72
N PHE A 38 -2.12 -0.61 2.88
CA PHE A 38 -2.95 0.50 3.34
C PHE A 38 -2.94 1.66 2.34
N ILE A 39 -1.75 2.04 1.87
CA ILE A 39 -1.60 3.15 0.93
C ILE A 39 -2.35 2.87 -0.37
N ILE A 40 -2.20 1.67 -0.91
CA ILE A 40 -2.88 1.31 -2.15
C ILE A 40 -4.39 1.26 -1.97
N LEU A 41 -4.87 0.72 -0.85
CA LEU A 41 -6.31 0.70 -0.58
C LEU A 41 -6.85 2.11 -0.40
N PHE A 42 -6.10 2.99 0.23
CA PHE A 42 -6.52 4.37 0.39
C PHE A 42 -6.65 5.07 -0.96
N LEU A 43 -5.76 4.77 -1.91
CA LEU A 43 -5.78 5.37 -3.24
C LEU A 43 -6.85 4.78 -4.15
N TYR A 44 -7.07 3.47 -4.10
CA TYR A 44 -7.88 2.77 -5.08
C TYR A 44 -9.21 2.26 -4.53
N SER A 45 -9.29 2.02 -3.24
CA SER A 45 -10.47 1.37 -2.65
C SER A 45 -10.66 1.84 -1.20
N PRO A 46 -10.81 3.16 -0.99
CA PRO A 46 -10.88 3.70 0.39
C PRO A 46 -12.01 3.14 1.21
N SER A 47 -13.12 2.72 0.59
CA SER A 47 -14.22 2.12 1.33
C SER A 47 -13.84 0.80 2.02
N ALA A 48 -12.82 0.11 1.52
CA ALA A 48 -12.35 -1.12 2.16
C ALA A 48 -11.82 -0.84 3.57
N LEU A 49 -11.23 0.33 3.80
CA LEU A 49 -10.69 0.70 5.10
C LEU A 49 -11.80 0.99 6.11
N ALA A 50 -13.01 1.25 5.62
CA ALA A 50 -14.19 1.46 6.46
C ALA A 50 -15.08 0.21 6.55
N GLY A 51 -14.55 -0.95 6.19
CA GLY A 51 -15.28 -2.21 6.27
C GLY A 51 -15.91 -2.68 4.98
N GLY A 52 -15.72 -1.94 3.87
CA GLY A 52 -16.23 -2.35 2.57
C GLY A 52 -15.34 -3.37 1.90
N LYS A 53 -15.71 -3.75 0.67
CA LYS A 53 -14.94 -4.72 -0.09
C LYS A 53 -13.80 -4.03 -0.85
N ILE A 54 -12.70 -4.75 -1.02
CA ILE A 54 -11.59 -4.28 -1.84
C ILE A 54 -12.01 -4.33 -3.31
N ALA A 55 -11.71 -3.27 -4.05
CA ALA A 55 -12.04 -3.19 -5.47
C ALA A 55 -11.42 -4.36 -6.23
N ARG A 56 -12.17 -4.87 -7.22
CA ARG A 56 -11.72 -6.01 -8.03
C ARG A 56 -10.39 -5.70 -8.73
N GLY A 57 -9.49 -6.65 -8.71
CA GLY A 57 -8.18 -6.53 -9.35
C GLY A 57 -7.11 -5.94 -8.47
N VAL A 58 -7.45 -5.07 -7.54
CA VAL A 58 -6.46 -4.47 -6.64
C VAL A 58 -5.80 -5.54 -5.77
N ARG A 59 -6.61 -6.40 -5.20
CA ARG A 59 -6.12 -7.46 -4.32
C ARG A 59 -5.18 -8.43 -5.05
N ASP A 60 -5.54 -8.79 -6.28
CA ASP A 60 -4.72 -9.71 -7.08
C ASP A 60 -3.37 -9.09 -7.43
N ILE A 61 -3.37 -7.80 -7.80
CA ILE A 61 -2.13 -7.10 -8.12
C ILE A 61 -1.23 -6.99 -6.89
N LEU A 62 -1.81 -6.65 -5.75
CA LEU A 62 -1.06 -6.58 -4.50
C LEU A 62 -0.46 -7.94 -4.13
N ALA A 63 -1.22 -9.01 -4.27
CA ALA A 63 -0.73 -10.35 -3.97
C ALA A 63 0.46 -10.70 -4.85
N GLY A 64 0.39 -10.36 -6.14
CA GLY A 64 1.49 -10.61 -7.08
C GLY A 64 2.75 -9.82 -6.72
N ILE A 65 2.60 -8.55 -6.44
CA ILE A 65 3.73 -7.68 -6.12
C ILE A 65 4.40 -8.10 -4.81
N LEU A 66 3.60 -8.43 -3.80
CA LEU A 66 4.12 -8.74 -2.46
C LEU A 66 4.46 -10.21 -2.27
N GLY A 67 4.24 -11.03 -3.28
CA GLY A 67 4.65 -12.44 -3.24
C GLY A 67 3.71 -13.36 -2.48
N PHE A 68 2.44 -12.99 -2.34
CA PHE A 68 1.47 -13.87 -1.71
C PHE A 68 0.98 -14.93 -2.71
N LYS A 69 0.79 -16.15 -2.23
CA LYS A 69 0.30 -17.24 -3.08
C LYS A 69 -1.16 -17.09 -3.45
N ALA A 70 -1.94 -16.40 -2.61
CA ALA A 70 -3.36 -16.20 -2.83
C ALA A 70 -3.77 -14.80 -2.39
N PRO A 71 -4.80 -14.22 -3.02
CA PRO A 71 -5.29 -12.88 -2.63
C PRO A 71 -5.80 -12.79 -1.19
N THR A 72 -6.18 -13.92 -0.58
CA THR A 72 -6.64 -13.93 0.81
C THR A 72 -5.58 -13.41 1.78
N GLY A 73 -4.28 -13.55 1.44
CA GLY A 73 -3.22 -13.01 2.26
C GLY A 73 -3.33 -11.50 2.44
N ILE A 74 -3.79 -10.80 1.38
CA ILE A 74 -4.00 -9.36 1.44
C ILE A 74 -5.15 -9.05 2.41
N SER A 75 -6.26 -9.77 2.30
CA SER A 75 -7.41 -9.55 3.17
C SER A 75 -7.08 -9.76 4.64
N ASN A 76 -6.22 -10.74 4.94
CA ASN A 76 -5.80 -11.00 6.31
C ASN A 76 -4.92 -9.89 6.87
N LEU A 77 -4.04 -9.33 6.04
CA LEU A 77 -3.12 -8.29 6.51
C LEU A 77 -3.79 -6.94 6.69
N TYR A 78 -4.76 -6.56 5.83
CA TYR A 78 -5.28 -5.21 5.93
C TYR A 78 -6.10 -4.99 7.21
N VAL A 79 -6.66 -6.05 7.78
CA VAL A 79 -7.34 -5.94 9.07
C VAL A 79 -6.36 -5.46 10.14
N ASN A 80 -5.16 -6.04 10.16
CA ASN A 80 -4.12 -5.66 11.11
C ASN A 80 -3.61 -4.25 10.85
N VAL A 81 -3.43 -3.87 9.58
CA VAL A 81 -2.91 -2.54 9.28
C VAL A 81 -3.92 -1.46 9.64
N THR A 82 -5.21 -1.72 9.44
CA THR A 82 -6.25 -0.77 9.82
C THR A 82 -6.27 -0.57 11.33
N PHE A 83 -6.17 -1.66 12.08
CA PHE A 83 -6.10 -1.59 13.53
C PHE A 83 -4.88 -0.78 13.98
N ASN A 84 -3.71 -1.07 13.44
CA ASN A 84 -2.47 -0.39 13.80
C ASN A 84 -2.53 1.09 13.46
N TYR A 85 -3.08 1.43 12.29
CA TYR A 85 -3.22 2.83 11.87
C TYR A 85 -4.09 3.61 12.86
N ASN A 86 -5.15 3.00 13.34
CA ASN A 86 -6.09 3.66 14.24
C ASN A 86 -5.58 3.77 15.67
N ASN A 87 -4.66 2.88 16.08
CA ASN A 87 -4.30 2.74 17.50
C ASN A 87 -2.86 3.13 17.84
N TYR A 88 -1.96 3.24 16.86
CA TYR A 88 -0.55 3.55 17.12
C TYR A 88 -0.12 4.79 16.34
N LYS A 89 0.25 5.84 17.07
CA LYS A 89 0.61 7.13 16.47
C LYS A 89 1.81 7.03 15.53
N ASP A 90 2.84 6.30 15.92
CA ASP A 90 4.05 6.19 15.11
C ASP A 90 3.78 5.45 13.81
N TYR A 91 2.95 4.42 13.89
CA TYR A 91 2.55 3.66 12.71
C TYR A 91 1.77 4.55 11.73
N ARG A 92 0.84 5.33 12.26
CA ARG A 92 0.04 6.27 11.46
C ARG A 92 0.93 7.34 10.82
N ALA A 93 1.87 7.90 11.59
CA ALA A 93 2.76 8.92 11.07
C ALA A 93 3.60 8.41 9.90
N ASP A 94 4.09 7.18 10.01
CA ASP A 94 4.85 6.55 8.91
C ASP A 94 4.01 6.41 7.65
N ILE A 95 2.78 5.91 7.80
CA ILE A 95 1.88 5.75 6.65
C ILE A 95 1.54 7.10 6.04
N ASP A 96 1.23 8.09 6.87
CA ASP A 96 0.86 9.42 6.37
C ASP A 96 2.02 10.05 5.60
N TYR A 97 3.24 9.90 6.10
CA TYR A 97 4.43 10.41 5.41
C TYR A 97 4.61 9.71 4.06
N LEU A 98 4.57 8.38 4.05
CA LEU A 98 4.75 7.61 2.83
C LEU A 98 3.65 7.91 1.81
N TYR A 99 2.42 8.01 2.27
CA TYR A 99 1.29 8.35 1.42
C TYR A 99 1.48 9.73 0.78
N THR A 100 1.86 10.73 1.58
CA THR A 100 2.07 12.08 1.09
C THR A 100 3.15 12.13 0.02
N GLU A 101 4.27 11.43 0.23
CA GLU A 101 5.35 11.37 -0.74
C GLU A 101 4.91 10.72 -2.05
N ILE A 102 4.13 9.64 -1.96
CA ILE A 102 3.62 8.95 -3.15
C ILE A 102 2.65 9.87 -3.90
N VAL A 103 1.74 10.52 -3.18
CA VAL A 103 0.77 11.44 -3.81
C VAL A 103 1.49 12.58 -4.52
N ASN A 104 2.53 13.14 -3.89
CA ASN A 104 3.30 14.20 -4.52
C ASN A 104 3.96 13.74 -5.82
N ARG A 105 4.48 12.52 -5.86
CA ARG A 105 5.04 11.98 -7.09
C ARG A 105 3.99 11.75 -8.16
N LEU A 106 2.80 11.28 -7.76
CA LEU A 106 1.69 11.11 -8.71
C LEU A 106 1.26 12.44 -9.31
N LYS A 107 1.19 13.48 -8.49
CA LYS A 107 0.85 14.83 -8.96
C LYS A 107 1.92 15.37 -9.91
N PHE A 108 3.19 15.19 -9.56
CA PHE A 108 4.30 15.65 -10.38
C PHE A 108 4.28 14.98 -11.75
N LYS A 109 3.89 13.71 -11.83
CA LYS A 109 3.79 12.99 -13.10
C LYS A 109 2.49 13.26 -13.84
N GLY A 110 1.60 14.06 -13.28
CA GLY A 110 0.31 14.36 -13.91
C GLY A 110 -0.69 13.21 -13.86
N LEU A 111 -0.49 12.24 -12.98
CA LEU A 111 -1.36 11.08 -12.88
C LEU A 111 -2.59 11.33 -12.01
N ILE A 112 -2.52 12.31 -11.12
CA ILE A 112 -3.65 12.78 -10.33
C ILE A 112 -3.58 14.31 -10.24
N ASN A 113 -4.68 14.91 -9.83
CA ASN A 113 -4.78 16.37 -9.69
C ASN A 113 -4.30 16.85 -8.32
#